data_a9703512b5ccff843f6e6905be624708
#
_entry.id   a9703512b5ccff843f6e6905be624708
#
_cell.length_a   1.000
_cell.length_b   1.000
_cell.length_c   1.000
_cell.angle_alpha   90.00
_cell.angle_beta   90.00
_cell.angle_gamma   90.00
#
_symmetry.space_group_name_H-M   'P 1'
#
loop_
_entity.id
_entity.type
_entity.pdbx_description
1 polymer ?
#
loop_
_entity_poly.entity_id
_entity_poly.type
_entity_poly.pdbx_seq_one_letter_code
_entity_poly.pdbx_strand_id
1 'polypeptide(L)'
;MTGIICINKPHEFTSFDVVASMRRAFGTKKIGHGGTLDPMATGVLPVFVGGATKAVDLVPDDSKSYRAGFRLGFVSDTQDIWGKLRSRCENGISEDEMRFALDDFRGDIMQVPPMYSALKVNGQKLCDLARRGIEVERKPRPATISRLELVSFDGTDGVLDVDCSGGTYIRTLINDIGESVCTGAVMTSLCRTKSCGFTLEQCHELDEVRNASPERLEKWLLPVSELFAPLPEIPLDEVQTRMYLNGVRLDAERLLKRAPVDELARVTAGGEFLGVGKINAEGELVSIKQFRSE
;
A
#
# COMPACT_ATOMS: atom_id res chain seq x y z
N MET A 1 -10.12 -20.44 7.59
CA MET A 1 -10.54 -19.02 7.38
C MET A 1 -9.74 -18.43 6.24
N THR A 2 -10.41 -17.78 5.29
CA THR A 2 -9.78 -17.10 4.13
C THR A 2 -10.48 -15.76 3.94
N GLY A 3 -9.73 -14.66 3.85
CA GLY A 3 -10.28 -13.31 3.65
C GLY A 3 -9.27 -12.21 3.93
N ILE A 4 -9.74 -10.97 3.99
CA ILE A 4 -8.93 -9.77 4.24
C ILE A 4 -9.44 -9.15 5.53
N ILE A 5 -8.52 -8.70 6.39
CA ILE A 5 -8.82 -7.90 7.57
C ILE A 5 -7.93 -6.67 7.56
N CYS A 6 -8.50 -5.49 7.80
CA CYS A 6 -7.73 -4.27 7.91
C CYS A 6 -7.36 -4.01 9.37
N ILE A 7 -6.09 -3.76 9.63
CA ILE A 7 -5.57 -3.47 10.97
C ILE A 7 -5.12 -2.01 11.03
N ASN A 8 -5.56 -1.28 12.05
CA ASN A 8 -4.91 -0.04 12.43
C ASN A 8 -3.56 -0.41 13.05
N LYS A 9 -2.48 -0.33 12.25
CA LYS A 9 -1.15 -0.69 12.74
C LYS A 9 -0.75 0.26 13.86
N PRO A 10 -0.49 -0.24 15.07
CA PRO A 10 -0.05 0.62 16.16
C PRO A 10 1.35 1.18 15.93
N HIS A 11 1.65 2.31 16.57
CA HIS A 11 2.98 2.91 16.63
C HIS A 11 4.00 1.92 17.22
N GLU A 12 5.25 2.01 16.79
CA GLU A 12 6.39 1.16 17.20
C GLU A 12 6.34 -0.30 16.71
N PHE A 13 5.24 -0.74 16.10
CA PHE A 13 5.15 -2.07 15.50
C PHE A 13 5.66 -2.03 14.05
N THR A 14 6.42 -3.05 13.67
CA THR A 14 6.66 -3.34 12.25
C THR A 14 5.41 -3.99 11.62
N SER A 15 5.27 -3.89 10.30
CA SER A 15 4.22 -4.65 9.59
C SER A 15 4.35 -6.16 9.81
N PHE A 16 5.58 -6.65 10.04
CA PHE A 16 5.82 -8.06 10.34
C PHE A 16 5.35 -8.47 11.74
N ASP A 17 5.44 -7.60 12.76
CA ASP A 17 4.91 -7.85 14.11
C ASP A 17 3.39 -8.00 14.08
N VAL A 18 2.71 -7.20 13.25
CA VAL A 18 1.28 -7.35 12.99
C VAL A 18 1.01 -8.71 12.35
N VAL A 19 1.73 -9.08 11.29
CA VAL A 19 1.60 -10.42 10.65
C VAL A 19 1.84 -11.54 11.65
N ALA A 20 2.84 -11.43 12.53
CA ALA A 20 3.11 -12.43 13.56
C ALA A 20 1.96 -12.56 14.57
N SER A 21 1.34 -11.43 14.94
CA SER A 21 0.15 -11.41 15.80
C SER A 21 -1.06 -12.08 15.11
N MET A 22 -1.28 -11.76 13.83
CA MET A 22 -2.36 -12.36 13.03
C MET A 22 -2.17 -13.86 12.86
N ARG A 23 -0.93 -14.36 12.67
CA ARG A 23 -0.66 -15.81 12.61
C ARG A 23 -1.13 -16.54 13.88
N ARG A 24 -0.97 -15.92 15.05
CA ARG A 24 -1.44 -16.48 16.32
C ARG A 24 -2.97 -16.44 16.41
N ALA A 25 -3.57 -15.28 16.11
CA ALA A 25 -5.02 -15.09 16.20
C ALA A 25 -5.78 -16.05 15.25
N PHE A 26 -5.34 -16.17 14.01
CA PHE A 26 -6.00 -17.01 13.00
C PHE A 26 -5.49 -18.46 12.94
N GLY A 27 -4.51 -18.85 13.75
CA GLY A 27 -3.97 -20.22 13.79
C GLY A 27 -3.36 -20.68 12.46
N THR A 28 -2.87 -19.76 11.61
CA THR A 28 -2.32 -20.09 10.30
C THR A 28 -1.03 -19.34 10.00
N LYS A 29 -0.10 -20.00 9.27
CA LYS A 29 1.12 -19.36 8.77
C LYS A 29 0.90 -18.57 7.49
N LYS A 30 -0.21 -18.83 6.77
CA LYS A 30 -0.54 -18.15 5.51
C LYS A 30 -1.14 -16.77 5.80
N ILE A 31 -0.30 -15.81 6.13
CA ILE A 31 -0.65 -14.41 6.36
C ILE A 31 0.31 -13.53 5.57
N GLY A 32 -0.23 -12.57 4.83
CA GLY A 32 0.50 -11.52 4.10
C GLY A 32 -0.07 -10.13 4.40
N HIS A 33 0.55 -9.08 3.91
CA HIS A 33 0.04 -7.70 4.06
C HIS A 33 0.15 -6.90 2.76
N GLY A 34 -0.75 -5.94 2.56
CA GLY A 34 -0.81 -5.05 1.40
C GLY A 34 0.04 -3.79 1.55
N GLY A 35 1.36 -3.93 1.60
CA GLY A 35 2.31 -2.82 1.66
C GLY A 35 2.85 -2.53 3.07
N THR A 36 4.16 -2.44 3.16
CA THR A 36 4.89 -2.17 4.41
C THR A 36 4.61 -0.77 4.93
N LEU A 37 4.47 -0.64 6.23
CA LEU A 37 4.54 0.60 7.00
C LEU A 37 5.79 0.58 7.87
N ASP A 38 6.45 1.74 7.99
CA ASP A 38 7.57 1.94 8.90
C ASP A 38 7.13 1.75 10.36
N PRO A 39 8.04 1.41 11.30
CA PRO A 39 7.66 1.23 12.71
C PRO A 39 6.99 2.47 13.33
N MET A 40 7.47 3.67 13.01
CA MET A 40 6.86 4.92 13.49
C MET A 40 5.47 5.21 12.89
N ALA A 41 5.16 4.66 11.74
CA ALA A 41 3.89 4.90 11.06
C ALA A 41 2.76 4.11 11.71
N THR A 42 1.55 4.67 11.65
CA THR A 42 0.28 4.04 12.06
C THR A 42 -0.67 3.89 10.88
N GLY A 43 -1.83 3.33 11.11
CA GLY A 43 -2.93 3.35 10.15
C GLY A 43 -3.13 2.06 9.37
N VAL A 44 -3.81 2.18 8.25
CA VAL A 44 -4.38 1.09 7.46
C VAL A 44 -3.32 0.10 7.00
N LEU A 45 -3.36 -1.12 7.52
CA LEU A 45 -2.57 -2.26 7.06
C LEU A 45 -3.51 -3.40 6.69
N PRO A 46 -3.84 -3.57 5.39
CA PRO A 46 -4.62 -4.71 4.95
C PRO A 46 -3.82 -6.00 5.13
N VAL A 47 -4.40 -6.96 5.83
CA VAL A 47 -3.81 -8.28 6.11
C VAL A 47 -4.63 -9.35 5.42
N PHE A 48 -3.97 -10.17 4.64
CA PHE A 48 -4.53 -11.24 3.84
C PHE A 48 -4.35 -12.56 4.57
N VAL A 49 -5.45 -13.28 4.81
CA VAL A 49 -5.49 -14.52 5.58
C VAL A 49 -5.76 -15.72 4.67
N GLY A 50 -5.04 -16.81 4.86
CA GLY A 50 -5.28 -18.06 4.14
C GLY A 50 -5.11 -17.94 2.62
N GLY A 51 -6.11 -18.40 1.87
CA GLY A 51 -6.15 -18.33 0.42
C GLY A 51 -6.07 -16.91 -0.15
N ALA A 52 -6.49 -15.89 0.61
CA ALA A 52 -6.46 -14.48 0.22
C ALA A 52 -5.03 -13.95 -0.01
N THR A 53 -4.00 -14.57 0.59
CA THR A 53 -2.59 -14.18 0.34
C THR A 53 -2.18 -14.21 -1.14
N LYS A 54 -2.90 -14.96 -1.96
CA LYS A 54 -2.71 -15.01 -3.42
C LYS A 54 -3.09 -13.70 -4.12
N ALA A 55 -3.86 -12.83 -3.47
CA ALA A 55 -4.34 -11.56 -4.02
C ALA A 55 -3.37 -10.39 -3.79
N VAL A 56 -2.37 -10.53 -2.92
CA VAL A 56 -1.46 -9.43 -2.51
C VAL A 56 -0.79 -8.75 -3.71
N ASP A 57 -0.35 -9.54 -4.70
CA ASP A 57 0.33 -9.04 -5.90
C ASP A 57 -0.64 -8.64 -7.04
N LEU A 58 -1.96 -8.72 -6.80
CA LEU A 58 -2.99 -8.45 -7.80
C LEU A 58 -3.93 -7.31 -7.40
N VAL A 59 -3.58 -6.54 -6.38
CA VAL A 59 -4.37 -5.41 -5.88
C VAL A 59 -4.59 -4.40 -7.01
N PRO A 60 -5.85 -4.13 -7.43
CA PRO A 60 -6.13 -3.24 -8.57
C PRO A 60 -5.78 -1.79 -8.30
N ASP A 61 -6.03 -1.32 -7.08
CA ASP A 61 -5.72 0.04 -6.62
C ASP A 61 -4.55 -0.02 -5.63
N ASP A 62 -3.36 0.31 -6.11
CA ASP A 62 -2.16 0.41 -5.28
C ASP A 62 -1.95 1.83 -4.70
N SER A 63 -2.87 2.76 -4.94
CA SER A 63 -2.84 4.11 -4.37
C SER A 63 -2.91 4.08 -2.85
N LYS A 64 -2.35 5.10 -2.24
CA LYS A 64 -2.29 5.25 -0.80
C LYS A 64 -2.54 6.69 -0.40
N SER A 65 -3.24 6.87 0.72
CA SER A 65 -3.42 8.19 1.33
C SER A 65 -2.73 8.23 2.68
N TYR A 66 -2.12 9.36 2.98
CA TYR A 66 -1.38 9.57 4.21
C TYR A 66 -1.70 10.94 4.82
N ARG A 67 -1.69 10.98 6.15
CA ARG A 67 -1.49 12.20 6.92
C ARG A 67 -0.10 12.17 7.53
N ALA A 68 0.74 13.15 7.21
CA ALA A 68 2.14 13.20 7.58
C ALA A 68 2.49 14.50 8.30
N GLY A 69 3.05 14.41 9.49
CA GLY A 69 3.67 15.53 10.17
C GLY A 69 5.11 15.72 9.71
N PHE A 70 5.56 16.96 9.64
CA PHE A 70 6.93 17.30 9.29
C PHE A 70 7.46 18.45 10.15
N ARG A 71 8.79 18.56 10.22
CA ARG A 71 9.51 19.68 10.85
C ARG A 71 10.61 20.17 9.94
N LEU A 72 10.63 21.47 9.69
CA LEU A 72 11.72 22.16 8.98
C LEU A 72 12.94 22.38 9.90
N GLY A 73 14.07 22.73 9.28
CA GLY A 73 15.29 23.09 9.99
C GLY A 73 16.20 21.92 10.35
N PHE A 74 15.80 20.69 10.03
CA PHE A 74 16.55 19.48 10.35
C PHE A 74 16.72 18.57 9.14
N VAL A 75 17.80 17.78 9.18
CA VAL A 75 18.01 16.63 8.29
C VAL A 75 18.36 15.40 9.13
N SER A 76 18.07 14.20 8.62
CA SER A 76 18.42 12.95 9.27
C SER A 76 18.78 11.86 8.27
N ASP A 77 19.56 10.89 8.70
CA ASP A 77 19.97 9.73 7.89
C ASP A 77 18.78 8.82 7.50
N THR A 78 17.70 8.85 8.29
CA THR A 78 16.46 8.10 8.01
C THR A 78 15.37 8.96 7.35
N GLN A 79 15.60 10.27 7.21
CA GLN A 79 14.63 11.28 6.74
C GLN A 79 13.40 11.43 7.67
N ASP A 80 13.51 10.96 8.92
CA ASP A 80 12.51 11.08 9.98
C ASP A 80 13.16 11.41 11.32
N ILE A 81 12.35 11.68 12.36
CA ILE A 81 12.83 12.07 13.69
C ILE A 81 13.49 10.92 14.48
N TRP A 82 13.43 9.70 14.01
CA TRP A 82 14.06 8.54 14.68
C TRP A 82 15.51 8.34 14.29
N GLY A 83 15.97 9.02 13.23
CA GLY A 83 17.35 9.00 12.81
C GLY A 83 18.25 9.96 13.56
N LYS A 84 19.48 10.08 13.08
CA LYS A 84 20.48 11.03 13.63
C LYS A 84 20.17 12.43 13.11
N LEU A 85 19.47 13.21 13.93
CA LEU A 85 19.11 14.58 13.62
C LEU A 85 20.34 15.49 13.60
N ARG A 86 20.38 16.39 12.60
CA ARG A 86 21.32 17.52 12.50
C ARG A 86 20.53 18.76 12.17
N SER A 87 20.75 19.85 12.93
CA SER A 87 20.22 21.17 12.57
C SER A 87 20.86 21.64 11.27
N ARG A 88 20.07 22.23 10.39
CA ARG A 88 20.49 22.79 9.12
C ARG A 88 20.18 24.27 9.01
N CYS A 89 19.00 24.68 9.48
CA CYS A 89 18.54 26.06 9.46
C CYS A 89 17.67 26.32 10.69
N GLU A 90 17.79 27.50 11.30
CA GLU A 90 16.95 27.91 12.43
C GLU A 90 15.78 28.79 12.00
N ASN A 91 15.79 29.27 10.75
CA ASN A 91 14.74 30.13 10.22
C ASN A 91 13.59 29.28 9.68
N GLY A 92 12.37 29.60 10.10
CA GLY A 92 11.15 29.14 9.46
C GLY A 92 10.89 29.87 8.15
N ILE A 93 9.86 29.45 7.45
CA ILE A 93 9.34 30.12 6.26
C ILE A 93 7.87 30.48 6.46
N SER A 94 7.33 31.34 5.63
CA SER A 94 5.89 31.66 5.66
C SER A 94 5.05 30.51 5.10
N GLU A 95 3.77 30.49 5.46
CA GLU A 95 2.82 29.52 4.90
C GLU A 95 2.69 29.64 3.37
N ASP A 96 2.74 30.87 2.84
CA ASP A 96 2.65 31.11 1.39
C ASP A 96 3.87 30.53 0.65
N GLU A 97 5.08 30.68 1.19
CA GLU A 97 6.31 30.06 0.65
C GLU A 97 6.21 28.55 0.68
N MET A 98 5.69 27.97 1.77
CA MET A 98 5.48 26.52 1.85
C MET A 98 4.46 26.07 0.82
N ARG A 99 3.30 26.73 0.69
CA ARG A 99 2.27 26.37 -0.29
C ARG A 99 2.80 26.44 -1.72
N PHE A 100 3.58 27.47 -2.03
CA PHE A 100 4.22 27.62 -3.32
C PHE A 100 5.21 26.46 -3.62
N ALA A 101 6.03 26.08 -2.63
CA ALA A 101 6.97 24.97 -2.78
C ALA A 101 6.26 23.63 -3.01
N LEU A 102 5.09 23.39 -2.40
CA LEU A 102 4.33 22.15 -2.59
C LEU A 102 3.81 21.97 -4.02
N ASP A 103 3.66 23.03 -4.81
CA ASP A 103 3.16 22.94 -6.19
C ASP A 103 4.11 22.12 -7.08
N ASP A 104 5.42 22.20 -6.84
CA ASP A 104 6.46 21.48 -7.61
C ASP A 104 6.45 19.95 -7.32
N PHE A 105 5.78 19.52 -6.27
CA PHE A 105 5.70 18.11 -5.87
C PHE A 105 4.36 17.44 -6.20
N ARG A 106 3.45 18.12 -6.92
CA ARG A 106 2.20 17.53 -7.42
C ARG A 106 2.40 16.92 -8.81
N GLY A 107 1.66 15.85 -9.09
CA GLY A 107 1.77 15.10 -10.35
C GLY A 107 2.92 14.10 -10.34
N ASP A 108 3.55 13.91 -11.48
CA ASP A 108 4.62 12.94 -11.65
C ASP A 108 5.95 13.51 -11.21
N ILE A 109 6.58 12.83 -10.24
CA ILE A 109 7.89 13.20 -9.68
C ILE A 109 8.86 12.02 -9.74
N MET A 110 10.15 12.32 -9.59
CA MET A 110 11.20 11.32 -9.48
C MET A 110 11.77 11.32 -8.06
N GLN A 111 11.67 10.20 -7.35
CA GLN A 111 12.23 10.06 -6.00
C GLN A 111 13.44 9.14 -6.00
N VAL A 112 14.50 9.51 -5.28
CA VAL A 112 15.59 8.61 -4.92
C VAL A 112 15.17 7.86 -3.64
N PRO A 113 14.92 6.53 -3.71
CA PRO A 113 14.46 5.78 -2.52
C PRO A 113 15.43 5.92 -1.36
N PRO A 114 14.95 6.02 -0.09
CA PRO A 114 15.84 6.14 1.05
C PRO A 114 16.62 4.84 1.29
N MET A 115 17.80 4.95 1.90
CA MET A 115 18.59 3.77 2.31
C MET A 115 17.83 2.88 3.29
N TYR A 116 17.03 3.47 4.17
CA TYR A 116 16.18 2.73 5.09
C TYR A 116 14.86 2.31 4.42
N SER A 117 14.96 1.43 3.41
CA SER A 117 13.81 0.88 2.68
C SER A 117 13.90 -0.64 2.52
N ALA A 118 12.77 -1.27 2.18
CA ALA A 118 12.70 -2.71 1.89
C ALA A 118 13.18 -3.09 0.48
N LEU A 119 13.54 -2.11 -0.35
CA LEU A 119 14.09 -2.35 -1.70
C LEU A 119 15.36 -3.19 -1.63
N LYS A 120 15.53 -4.04 -2.65
CA LYS A 120 16.72 -4.88 -2.78
C LYS A 120 17.62 -4.37 -3.90
N VAL A 121 18.92 -4.30 -3.61
CA VAL A 121 19.98 -4.09 -4.58
C VAL A 121 20.92 -5.30 -4.48
N ASN A 122 21.19 -5.96 -5.59
CA ASN A 122 21.99 -7.21 -5.64
C ASN A 122 21.53 -8.28 -4.62
N GLY A 123 20.20 -8.42 -4.44
CA GLY A 123 19.60 -9.40 -3.55
C GLY A 123 19.57 -9.02 -2.06
N GLN A 124 20.24 -7.93 -1.64
CA GLN A 124 20.27 -7.45 -0.25
C GLN A 124 19.31 -6.26 -0.07
N LYS A 125 18.59 -6.20 1.05
CA LYS A 125 17.72 -5.06 1.35
C LYS A 125 18.56 -3.82 1.67
N LEU A 126 18.13 -2.65 1.19
CA LEU A 126 18.80 -1.38 1.46
C LEU A 126 18.90 -1.07 2.96
N CYS A 127 17.83 -1.35 3.73
CA CYS A 127 17.84 -1.14 5.17
C CYS A 127 18.87 -2.00 5.91
N ASP A 128 19.19 -3.20 5.41
CA ASP A 128 20.21 -4.07 6.02
C ASP A 128 21.63 -3.58 5.71
N LEU A 129 21.82 -3.00 4.51
CA LEU A 129 23.08 -2.32 4.14
C LEU A 129 23.26 -1.04 4.96
N ALA A 130 22.21 -0.22 5.10
CA ALA A 130 22.23 1.01 5.89
C ALA A 130 22.63 0.77 7.36
N ARG A 131 22.05 -0.26 8.01
CA ARG A 131 22.42 -0.65 9.39
C ARG A 131 23.89 -1.08 9.54
N ARG A 132 24.52 -1.52 8.45
CA ARG A 132 25.94 -1.86 8.39
C ARG A 132 26.82 -0.68 8.01
N GLY A 133 26.23 0.53 7.84
CA GLY A 133 26.96 1.73 7.41
C GLY A 133 27.36 1.71 5.93
N ILE A 134 26.78 0.84 5.13
CA ILE A 134 27.07 0.72 3.69
C ILE A 134 26.03 1.54 2.94
N GLU A 135 26.49 2.56 2.24
CA GLU A 135 25.66 3.32 1.31
C GLU A 135 25.89 2.82 -0.13
N VAL A 136 24.81 2.71 -0.90
CA VAL A 136 24.83 2.29 -2.30
C VAL A 136 24.09 3.30 -3.16
N GLU A 137 24.51 3.43 -4.41
CA GLU A 137 23.82 4.26 -5.38
C GLU A 137 22.40 3.72 -5.63
N ARG A 138 21.44 4.63 -5.65
CA ARG A 138 20.01 4.33 -5.87
C ARG A 138 19.53 5.13 -7.07
N LYS A 139 18.94 4.43 -8.02
CA LYS A 139 18.34 5.09 -9.20
C LYS A 139 17.03 5.75 -8.80
N PRO A 140 16.77 6.98 -9.28
CA PRO A 140 15.47 7.61 -9.14
C PRO A 140 14.36 6.70 -9.69
N ARG A 141 13.18 6.75 -9.05
CA ARG A 141 11.98 6.01 -9.44
C ARG A 141 10.81 6.96 -9.59
N PRO A 142 9.92 6.72 -10.57
CA PRO A 142 8.73 7.53 -10.71
C PRO A 142 7.79 7.30 -9.52
N ALA A 143 7.14 8.38 -9.10
CA ALA A 143 6.05 8.41 -8.15
C ALA A 143 5.05 9.48 -8.60
N THR A 144 3.77 9.23 -8.42
CA THR A 144 2.71 10.20 -8.74
C THR A 144 2.06 10.68 -7.45
N ILE A 145 2.04 11.98 -7.24
CA ILE A 145 1.37 12.64 -6.11
C ILE A 145 0.08 13.28 -6.66
N SER A 146 -1.04 12.59 -6.51
CA SER A 146 -2.33 13.05 -7.04
C SER A 146 -2.97 14.14 -6.19
N ARG A 147 -2.61 14.21 -4.89
CA ARG A 147 -3.04 15.26 -3.96
C ARG A 147 -1.92 15.55 -2.98
N LEU A 148 -1.66 16.83 -2.71
CA LEU A 148 -0.72 17.30 -1.69
C LEU A 148 -1.28 18.59 -1.10
N GLU A 149 -1.76 18.53 0.14
CA GLU A 149 -2.40 19.63 0.83
C GLU A 149 -1.73 19.93 2.15
N LEU A 150 -1.49 21.21 2.41
CA LEU A 150 -1.05 21.71 3.71
C LEU A 150 -2.26 21.87 4.63
N VAL A 151 -2.35 21.01 5.64
CA VAL A 151 -3.45 20.99 6.62
C VAL A 151 -3.22 22.04 7.71
N SER A 152 -1.99 22.16 8.19
CA SER A 152 -1.56 23.15 9.17
C SER A 152 -0.08 23.43 9.03
N PHE A 153 0.34 24.65 9.41
CA PHE A 153 1.74 25.06 9.43
C PHE A 153 1.93 26.24 10.36
N ASP A 154 2.97 26.25 11.16
CA ASP A 154 3.29 27.33 12.10
C ASP A 154 4.59 28.09 11.78
N GLY A 155 5.16 27.83 10.60
CA GLY A 155 6.45 28.34 10.13
C GLY A 155 7.60 27.34 10.28
N THR A 156 7.42 26.29 11.06
CA THR A 156 8.43 25.25 11.31
C THR A 156 7.84 23.85 11.27
N ASP A 157 6.79 23.61 12.06
CA ASP A 157 6.07 22.34 12.09
C ASP A 157 4.82 22.41 11.21
N GLY A 158 4.54 21.32 10.49
CA GLY A 158 3.34 21.27 9.66
C GLY A 158 2.80 19.86 9.47
N VAL A 159 1.60 19.79 8.88
CA VAL A 159 0.90 18.55 8.54
C VAL A 159 0.48 18.60 7.09
N LEU A 160 0.76 17.51 6.36
CA LEU A 160 0.36 17.31 4.97
C LEU A 160 -0.66 16.17 4.86
N ASP A 161 -1.67 16.34 4.02
CA ASP A 161 -2.45 15.25 3.46
C ASP A 161 -1.91 14.92 2.07
N VAL A 162 -1.62 13.63 1.82
CA VAL A 162 -0.95 13.16 0.60
C VAL A 162 -1.70 11.97 0.03
N ASP A 163 -2.13 12.05 -1.24
CA ASP A 163 -2.58 10.89 -2.02
C ASP A 163 -1.54 10.59 -3.10
N CYS A 164 -1.09 9.34 -3.19
CA CYS A 164 0.04 8.99 -4.06
C CYS A 164 -0.04 7.56 -4.59
N SER A 165 0.74 7.30 -5.64
CA SER A 165 0.94 5.96 -6.20
C SER A 165 1.66 5.03 -5.24
N GLY A 166 1.55 3.72 -5.46
CA GLY A 166 2.33 2.71 -4.74
C GLY A 166 3.83 2.92 -4.89
N GLY A 167 4.57 2.61 -3.82
CA GLY A 167 6.03 2.75 -3.80
C GLY A 167 6.55 4.15 -3.50
N THR A 168 5.68 5.15 -3.32
CA THR A 168 6.05 6.50 -2.89
C THR A 168 6.56 6.48 -1.44
N TYR A 169 7.68 7.18 -1.20
CA TYR A 169 8.28 7.36 0.12
C TYR A 169 7.94 8.74 0.67
N ILE A 170 7.03 8.80 1.64
CA ILE A 170 6.61 10.08 2.25
C ILE A 170 7.76 10.76 2.99
N ARG A 171 8.67 10.00 3.60
CA ARG A 171 9.92 10.52 4.19
C ARG A 171 10.77 11.27 3.15
N THR A 172 10.92 10.68 1.98
CA THR A 172 11.68 11.32 0.89
C THR A 172 10.95 12.55 0.35
N LEU A 173 9.62 12.49 0.18
CA LEU A 173 8.83 13.65 -0.23
C LEU A 173 9.04 14.83 0.72
N ILE A 174 8.95 14.61 2.04
CA ILE A 174 9.17 15.65 3.05
C ILE A 174 10.61 16.17 3.02
N ASN A 175 11.59 15.27 2.92
CA ASN A 175 12.99 15.65 2.77
C ASN A 175 13.22 16.55 1.54
N ASP A 176 12.69 16.16 0.39
CA ASP A 176 12.87 16.88 -0.88
C ASP A 176 12.15 18.25 -0.86
N ILE A 177 10.98 18.35 -0.22
CA ILE A 177 10.32 19.63 0.06
C ILE A 177 11.23 20.51 0.92
N GLY A 178 11.80 19.98 2.01
CA GLY A 178 12.73 20.73 2.86
C GLY A 178 13.99 21.20 2.13
N GLU A 179 14.49 20.39 1.19
CA GLU A 179 15.62 20.76 0.34
C GLU A 179 15.24 21.91 -0.62
N SER A 180 14.05 21.88 -1.23
CA SER A 180 13.60 22.91 -2.17
C SER A 180 13.46 24.29 -1.52
N VAL A 181 13.08 24.34 -0.26
CA VAL A 181 13.02 25.60 0.53
C VAL A 181 14.31 25.90 1.29
N CYS A 182 15.39 25.16 1.04
CA CYS A 182 16.73 25.34 1.61
C CYS A 182 16.82 25.21 3.15
N THR A 183 15.78 24.72 3.83
CA THR A 183 15.77 24.55 5.29
C THR A 183 16.15 23.14 5.74
N GLY A 184 15.96 22.13 4.87
CA GLY A 184 15.86 20.74 5.27
C GLY A 184 14.55 20.47 5.98
N ALA A 185 14.09 19.20 5.94
CA ALA A 185 12.91 18.75 6.68
C ALA A 185 13.04 17.28 7.06
N VAL A 186 12.37 16.91 8.17
CA VAL A 186 12.25 15.53 8.63
C VAL A 186 10.79 15.21 8.90
N MET A 187 10.38 13.99 8.61
CA MET A 187 9.05 13.49 8.96
C MET A 187 8.96 13.26 10.47
N THR A 188 7.90 13.81 11.10
CA THR A 188 7.68 13.69 12.55
C THR A 188 6.62 12.65 12.91
N SER A 189 5.65 12.45 12.02
CA SER A 189 4.60 11.44 12.17
C SER A 189 4.08 10.97 10.82
N LEU A 190 3.51 9.76 10.77
CA LEU A 190 2.89 9.23 9.56
C LEU A 190 1.69 8.34 9.94
N CYS A 191 0.54 8.66 9.37
CA CYS A 191 -0.64 7.80 9.44
C CYS A 191 -1.11 7.48 8.03
N ARG A 192 -1.14 6.19 7.65
CA ARG A 192 -1.74 5.77 6.39
C ARG A 192 -3.25 5.70 6.55
N THR A 193 -3.97 6.60 5.90
CA THR A 193 -5.44 6.73 6.00
C THR A 193 -6.19 5.86 5.00
N LYS A 194 -5.53 5.51 3.86
CA LYS A 194 -6.08 4.59 2.84
C LYS A 194 -5.00 3.68 2.26
N SER A 195 -5.35 2.42 1.98
CA SER A 195 -4.49 1.46 1.27
C SER A 195 -5.32 0.33 0.68
N CYS A 196 -5.04 -0.08 -0.57
CA CYS A 196 -5.76 -1.16 -1.26
C CYS A 196 -7.29 -0.94 -1.31
N GLY A 197 -7.74 0.31 -1.41
CA GLY A 197 -9.17 0.66 -1.37
C GLY A 197 -9.79 0.73 0.03
N PHE A 198 -9.11 0.27 1.08
CA PHE A 198 -9.60 0.29 2.47
C PHE A 198 -9.19 1.57 3.20
N THR A 199 -10.05 2.03 4.13
CA THR A 199 -9.86 3.24 4.95
C THR A 199 -9.71 2.91 6.43
N LEU A 200 -9.40 3.94 7.25
CA LEU A 200 -9.24 3.77 8.70
C LEU A 200 -10.52 3.28 9.41
N GLU A 201 -11.70 3.70 8.93
CA GLU A 201 -12.99 3.29 9.51
C GLU A 201 -13.25 1.78 9.39
N GLN A 202 -12.59 1.12 8.44
CA GLN A 202 -12.68 -0.32 8.22
C GLN A 202 -11.66 -1.12 9.02
N CYS A 203 -10.77 -0.42 9.75
CA CYS A 203 -9.70 -1.07 10.50
C CYS A 203 -10.16 -1.51 11.89
N HIS A 204 -9.64 -2.65 12.32
CA HIS A 204 -9.70 -3.13 13.70
C HIS A 204 -8.41 -2.80 14.42
N GLU A 205 -8.51 -2.53 15.73
CA GLU A 205 -7.33 -2.38 16.57
C GLU A 205 -6.66 -3.75 16.78
N LEU A 206 -5.31 -3.75 16.78
CA LEU A 206 -4.53 -4.99 16.88
C LEU A 206 -4.87 -5.80 18.14
N ASP A 207 -5.09 -5.13 19.28
CA ASP A 207 -5.39 -5.80 20.54
C ASP A 207 -6.80 -6.38 20.57
N GLU A 208 -7.77 -5.78 19.88
CA GLU A 208 -9.09 -6.36 19.71
C GLU A 208 -9.01 -7.69 18.95
N VAL A 209 -8.22 -7.72 17.87
CA VAL A 209 -8.05 -8.93 17.06
C VAL A 209 -7.32 -10.03 17.83
N ARG A 210 -6.32 -9.68 18.64
CA ARG A 210 -5.59 -10.62 19.49
C ARG A 210 -6.48 -11.32 20.49
N ASN A 211 -7.52 -10.65 20.99
CA ASN A 211 -8.40 -11.11 22.05
C ASN A 211 -9.76 -11.59 21.54
N ALA A 212 -9.98 -11.60 20.21
CA ALA A 212 -11.24 -12.00 19.62
C ALA A 212 -11.40 -13.53 19.58
N SER A 213 -12.65 -14.00 19.73
CA SER A 213 -12.96 -15.41 19.48
C SER A 213 -12.85 -15.77 17.99
N PRO A 214 -12.66 -17.06 17.65
CA PRO A 214 -12.61 -17.50 16.26
C PRO A 214 -13.83 -17.09 15.43
N GLU A 215 -15.03 -17.14 16.03
CA GLU A 215 -16.28 -16.76 15.36
C GLU A 215 -16.33 -15.25 15.07
N ARG A 216 -15.75 -14.44 15.96
CA ARG A 216 -15.65 -12.99 15.76
C ARG A 216 -14.64 -12.66 14.69
N LEU A 217 -13.49 -13.33 14.68
CA LEU A 217 -12.47 -13.20 13.65
C LEU A 217 -13.01 -13.54 12.26
N GLU A 218 -13.80 -14.61 12.15
CA GLU A 218 -14.41 -15.01 10.87
C GLU A 218 -15.38 -13.95 10.34
N LYS A 219 -16.18 -13.34 11.22
CA LYS A 219 -17.10 -12.24 10.86
C LYS A 219 -16.41 -10.96 10.41
N TRP A 220 -15.19 -10.73 10.85
CA TRP A 220 -14.39 -9.55 10.47
C TRP A 220 -13.63 -9.73 9.16
N LEU A 221 -13.55 -10.96 8.66
CA LEU A 221 -12.91 -11.21 7.38
C LEU A 221 -13.79 -10.73 6.24
N LEU A 222 -13.28 -9.78 5.48
CA LEU A 222 -13.85 -9.35 4.22
C LEU A 222 -13.55 -10.40 3.14
N PRO A 223 -14.49 -10.71 2.25
CA PRO A 223 -14.24 -11.63 1.15
C PRO A 223 -13.23 -11.03 0.16
N VAL A 224 -12.43 -11.88 -0.46
CA VAL A 224 -11.42 -11.46 -1.44
C VAL A 224 -12.05 -10.72 -2.63
N SER A 225 -13.31 -11.02 -2.96
CA SER A 225 -14.07 -10.36 -4.02
C SER A 225 -14.19 -8.84 -3.83
N GLU A 226 -14.21 -8.35 -2.58
CA GLU A 226 -14.26 -6.92 -2.27
C GLU A 226 -13.08 -6.15 -2.86
N LEU A 227 -11.88 -6.75 -2.82
CA LEU A 227 -10.67 -6.16 -3.39
C LEU A 227 -10.79 -5.93 -4.90
N PHE A 228 -11.53 -6.80 -5.59
CA PHE A 228 -11.69 -6.79 -7.04
C PHE A 228 -13.03 -6.20 -7.50
N ALA A 229 -13.85 -5.67 -6.57
CA ALA A 229 -15.13 -5.07 -6.91
C ALA A 229 -15.05 -3.94 -7.95
N PRO A 230 -14.00 -3.10 -7.99
CA PRO A 230 -13.87 -2.06 -9.02
C PRO A 230 -13.58 -2.59 -10.44
N LEU A 231 -13.11 -3.84 -10.58
CA LEU A 231 -12.77 -4.40 -11.87
C LEU A 231 -14.03 -4.70 -12.73
N PRO A 232 -13.90 -4.61 -14.06
CA PRO A 232 -14.95 -5.08 -14.96
C PRO A 232 -15.26 -6.56 -14.72
N GLU A 233 -16.54 -6.93 -14.85
CA GLU A 233 -17.02 -8.29 -14.58
C GLU A 233 -17.21 -9.09 -15.88
N ILE A 234 -16.72 -10.33 -15.86
CA ILE A 234 -16.94 -11.34 -16.90
C ILE A 234 -17.73 -12.49 -16.28
N PRO A 235 -19.07 -12.54 -16.47
CA PRO A 235 -19.89 -13.65 -16.00
C PRO A 235 -19.75 -14.85 -16.94
N LEU A 236 -19.60 -16.04 -16.38
CA LEU A 236 -19.49 -17.31 -17.08
C LEU A 236 -20.75 -18.16 -16.89
N ASP A 237 -21.13 -18.90 -17.91
CA ASP A 237 -22.11 -19.98 -17.81
C ASP A 237 -21.50 -21.24 -17.16
N GLU A 238 -22.30 -22.29 -16.96
CA GLU A 238 -21.86 -23.53 -16.32
C GLU A 238 -20.73 -24.26 -17.07
N VAL A 239 -20.79 -24.28 -18.40
CA VAL A 239 -19.79 -24.93 -19.24
C VAL A 239 -18.48 -24.15 -19.22
N GLN A 240 -18.57 -22.84 -19.43
CA GLN A 240 -17.46 -21.90 -19.37
C GLN A 240 -16.81 -21.92 -17.99
N THR A 241 -17.61 -21.96 -16.92
CA THR A 241 -17.12 -22.07 -15.53
C THR A 241 -16.26 -23.31 -15.33
N ARG A 242 -16.74 -24.47 -15.78
CA ARG A 242 -15.97 -25.72 -15.68
C ARG A 242 -14.65 -25.65 -16.44
N MET A 243 -14.69 -25.08 -17.65
CA MET A 243 -13.49 -24.89 -18.48
C MET A 243 -12.50 -23.94 -17.80
N TYR A 244 -12.97 -22.78 -17.33
CA TYR A 244 -12.16 -21.77 -16.66
C TYR A 244 -11.47 -22.31 -15.39
N LEU A 245 -12.22 -23.04 -14.56
CA LEU A 245 -11.70 -23.64 -13.33
C LEU A 245 -10.63 -24.71 -13.59
N ASN A 246 -10.67 -25.35 -14.77
CA ASN A 246 -9.65 -26.29 -15.23
C ASN A 246 -8.50 -25.62 -16.01
N GLY A 247 -8.46 -24.28 -16.06
CA GLY A 247 -7.40 -23.52 -16.71
C GLY A 247 -7.49 -23.48 -18.24
N VAL A 248 -8.62 -23.87 -18.81
CA VAL A 248 -8.87 -23.77 -20.26
C VAL A 248 -9.09 -22.30 -20.62
N ARG A 249 -8.47 -21.86 -21.71
CA ARG A 249 -8.70 -20.53 -22.29
C ARG A 249 -10.06 -20.50 -22.98
N LEU A 250 -10.79 -19.42 -22.80
CA LEU A 250 -12.12 -19.25 -23.37
C LEU A 250 -12.09 -18.17 -24.46
N ASP A 251 -12.67 -18.48 -25.60
CA ASP A 251 -12.87 -17.53 -26.68
C ASP A 251 -13.77 -16.35 -26.20
N ALA A 252 -13.21 -15.13 -26.21
CA ALA A 252 -13.89 -13.95 -25.72
C ALA A 252 -15.13 -13.58 -26.55
N GLU A 253 -15.21 -14.05 -27.81
CA GLU A 253 -16.39 -13.82 -28.65
C GLU A 253 -17.64 -14.56 -28.15
N ARG A 254 -17.42 -15.63 -27.36
CA ARG A 254 -18.50 -16.46 -26.80
C ARG A 254 -18.91 -16.05 -25.39
N LEU A 255 -18.29 -15.00 -24.82
CA LEU A 255 -18.63 -14.50 -23.50
C LEU A 255 -19.84 -13.55 -23.58
N LEU A 256 -20.72 -13.62 -22.58
CA LEU A 256 -21.86 -12.73 -22.43
C LEU A 256 -21.43 -11.27 -22.25
N LYS A 257 -20.33 -11.05 -21.58
CA LYS A 257 -19.76 -9.73 -21.31
C LYS A 257 -18.24 -9.78 -21.42
N ARG A 258 -17.64 -8.76 -22.02
CA ARG A 258 -16.20 -8.67 -22.22
C ARG A 258 -15.60 -7.55 -21.37
N ALA A 259 -14.34 -7.71 -21.01
CA ALA A 259 -13.50 -6.66 -20.48
C ALA A 259 -12.55 -6.13 -21.57
N PRO A 260 -11.92 -4.96 -21.40
CA PRO A 260 -10.86 -4.51 -22.28
C PRO A 260 -9.70 -5.52 -22.37
N VAL A 261 -9.04 -5.54 -23.54
CA VAL A 261 -7.89 -6.43 -23.76
C VAL A 261 -6.74 -6.01 -22.86
N ASP A 262 -6.05 -7.01 -22.29
CA ASP A 262 -4.91 -6.88 -21.35
C ASP A 262 -5.21 -6.19 -20.01
N GLU A 263 -6.47 -5.85 -19.73
CA GLU A 263 -6.91 -5.40 -18.42
C GLU A 263 -7.39 -6.54 -17.54
N LEU A 264 -7.14 -6.40 -16.22
CA LEU A 264 -7.68 -7.35 -15.25
C LEU A 264 -9.20 -7.25 -15.17
N ALA A 265 -9.85 -8.39 -15.05
CA ALA A 265 -11.29 -8.50 -14.85
C ALA A 265 -11.60 -9.51 -13.74
N ARG A 266 -12.68 -9.27 -12.99
CA ARG A 266 -13.23 -10.26 -12.07
C ARG A 266 -14.08 -11.25 -12.86
N VAL A 267 -13.83 -12.52 -12.63
CA VAL A 267 -14.57 -13.62 -13.27
C VAL A 267 -15.56 -14.18 -12.28
N THR A 268 -16.84 -14.28 -12.69
CA THR A 268 -17.94 -14.73 -11.82
C THR A 268 -18.77 -15.83 -12.49
N ALA A 269 -19.49 -16.63 -11.69
CA ALA A 269 -20.48 -17.57 -12.16
C ALA A 269 -21.64 -17.60 -11.17
N GLY A 270 -22.88 -17.43 -11.65
CA GLY A 270 -24.05 -17.39 -10.78
C GLY A 270 -23.99 -16.30 -9.69
N GLY A 271 -23.22 -15.23 -9.91
CA GLY A 271 -22.96 -14.18 -8.92
C GLY A 271 -21.80 -14.47 -7.96
N GLU A 272 -21.24 -15.66 -7.97
CA GLU A 272 -20.07 -16.01 -7.13
C GLU A 272 -18.76 -15.62 -7.82
N PHE A 273 -17.80 -15.09 -7.03
CA PHE A 273 -16.46 -14.72 -7.48
C PHE A 273 -15.57 -15.96 -7.62
N LEU A 274 -15.12 -16.25 -8.84
CA LEU A 274 -14.24 -17.38 -9.13
C LEU A 274 -12.75 -16.98 -9.12
N GLY A 275 -12.46 -15.74 -9.50
CA GLY A 275 -11.09 -15.30 -9.63
C GLY A 275 -10.91 -14.07 -10.50
N VAL A 276 -9.65 -13.83 -10.84
CA VAL A 276 -9.23 -12.74 -11.75
C VAL A 276 -8.68 -13.35 -13.02
N GLY A 277 -9.12 -12.80 -14.15
CA GLY A 277 -8.66 -13.14 -15.49
C GLY A 277 -8.37 -11.89 -16.31
N LYS A 278 -7.90 -12.08 -17.52
CA LYS A 278 -7.80 -11.02 -18.54
C LYS A 278 -8.05 -11.58 -19.92
N ILE A 279 -8.53 -10.74 -20.83
CA ILE A 279 -8.59 -11.07 -22.26
C ILE A 279 -7.21 -10.74 -22.85
N ASN A 280 -6.55 -11.74 -23.43
CA ASN A 280 -5.25 -11.56 -24.07
C ASN A 280 -5.39 -10.98 -25.49
N ALA A 281 -4.25 -10.69 -26.14
CA ALA A 281 -4.22 -10.13 -27.48
C ALA A 281 -4.81 -11.06 -28.55
N GLU A 282 -4.85 -12.39 -28.28
CA GLU A 282 -5.44 -13.40 -29.14
C GLU A 282 -6.99 -13.47 -28.99
N GLY A 283 -7.60 -12.64 -28.13
CA GLY A 283 -9.05 -12.63 -27.89
C GLY A 283 -9.50 -13.78 -26.97
N GLU A 284 -8.63 -14.31 -26.12
CA GLU A 284 -8.97 -15.40 -25.21
C GLU A 284 -8.98 -14.90 -23.75
N LEU A 285 -10.01 -15.28 -22.97
CA LEU A 285 -10.01 -15.12 -21.52
C LEU A 285 -9.04 -16.13 -20.89
N VAL A 286 -8.00 -15.63 -20.26
CA VAL A 286 -7.02 -16.42 -19.50
C VAL A 286 -7.17 -16.19 -18.00
N SER A 287 -7.12 -17.29 -17.23
CA SER A 287 -7.13 -17.22 -15.77
C SER A 287 -5.78 -16.72 -15.24
N ILE A 288 -5.80 -15.61 -14.51
CA ILE A 288 -4.61 -15.09 -13.82
C ILE A 288 -4.51 -15.69 -12.42
N LYS A 289 -5.64 -15.71 -11.67
CA LYS A 289 -5.70 -16.33 -10.35
C LYS A 289 -7.12 -16.77 -10.01
N GLN A 290 -7.21 -17.97 -9.48
CA GLN A 290 -8.48 -18.52 -8.99
C GLN A 290 -8.51 -18.47 -7.45
N PHE A 291 -9.66 -18.09 -6.92
CA PHE A 291 -9.96 -18.04 -5.49
C PHE A 291 -11.14 -18.98 -5.24
N ARG A 292 -10.82 -20.27 -5.02
CA ARG A 292 -11.85 -21.26 -4.68
C ARG A 292 -12.26 -21.06 -3.23
N SER A 293 -13.57 -21.07 -2.96
CA SER A 293 -14.09 -21.33 -1.61
C SER A 293 -13.62 -22.74 -1.20
N GLU A 294 -12.91 -22.83 -0.08
CA GLU A 294 -12.56 -24.12 0.54
C GLU A 294 -13.76 -24.71 1.25
#